data_a357a6870b77392a93903c16737fc69d
#
_entry.id   a357a6870b77392a93903c16737fc69d
#
_cell.length_a   1.000
_cell.length_b   1.000
_cell.length_c   1.000
_cell.angle_alpha   90.00
_cell.angle_beta   90.00
_cell.angle_gamma   90.00
#
_symmetry.space_group_name_H-M   'P 1'
#
loop_
_entity.id
_entity.type
_entity.pdbx_description
1 polymer ?
#
loop_
_entity_poly.entity_id
_entity_poly.type
_entity_poly.pdbx_seq_one_letter_code
_entity_poly.pdbx_strand_id
1 'polypeptide(L)'
;MSSVEEHRRQAPASVRCMIITVSDTRTAETDVSGSLIMELLSQAGGFEVVDYRIVRDEYASIQRLIREAAGGDTVEAVLINGGTGIAKRDTTHEAVRDVLDKEMPGFGEIFRYLSFVEDIGAAAILSRAVAGVCNDTAIFSMPGSSGAVKLAMNRIVIPELKHVMREIYKDLT
;
A
#
# COMPACT_ATOMS: atom_id res chain seq x y z
N MET A 1 7.89 -17.59 23.24
CA MET A 1 7.11 -16.66 22.43
C MET A 1 8.11 -15.77 21.69
N SER A 2 8.01 -15.62 20.39
CA SER A 2 8.94 -14.75 19.67
C SER A 2 8.59 -13.28 19.92
N SER A 3 9.58 -12.39 19.83
CA SER A 3 9.35 -10.94 19.96
C SER A 3 8.29 -10.43 18.97
N VAL A 4 8.22 -11.04 17.79
CA VAL A 4 7.21 -10.72 16.74
C VAL A 4 5.78 -11.06 17.21
N GLU A 5 5.58 -12.19 17.91
CA GLU A 5 4.26 -12.55 18.44
C GLU A 5 3.80 -11.59 19.55
N GLU A 6 4.72 -11.12 20.37
CA GLU A 6 4.43 -10.13 21.40
C GLU A 6 4.07 -8.77 20.78
N HIS A 7 4.80 -8.33 19.76
CA HIS A 7 4.50 -7.10 19.02
C HIS A 7 3.13 -7.16 18.32
N ARG A 8 2.77 -8.29 17.73
CA ARG A 8 1.44 -8.47 17.12
C ARG A 8 0.30 -8.38 18.13
N ARG A 9 0.51 -8.80 19.38
CA ARG A 9 -0.50 -8.67 20.44
C ARG A 9 -0.73 -7.23 20.90
N GLN A 10 0.29 -6.38 20.77
CA GLN A 10 0.23 -4.96 21.12
C GLN A 10 -0.19 -4.08 19.93
N ALA A 11 -0.46 -4.68 18.78
CA ALA A 11 -0.89 -3.97 17.57
C ALA A 11 -2.29 -3.37 17.74
N PRO A 12 -2.62 -2.27 17.04
CA PRO A 12 -3.94 -1.64 17.11
C PRO A 12 -5.04 -2.62 16.68
N ALA A 13 -6.21 -2.50 17.32
CA ALA A 13 -7.36 -3.35 17.00
C ALA A 13 -7.90 -3.06 15.59
N SER A 14 -7.84 -1.81 15.16
CA SER A 14 -8.26 -1.35 13.84
C SER A 14 -7.26 -0.38 13.24
N VAL A 15 -7.17 -0.33 11.89
CA VAL A 15 -6.36 0.62 11.13
C VAL A 15 -7.25 1.31 10.11
N ARG A 16 -7.20 2.65 10.08
CA ARG A 16 -7.94 3.49 9.13
C ARG A 16 -7.13 3.64 7.85
N CYS A 17 -7.66 3.10 6.76
CA CYS A 17 -7.01 3.02 5.48
C CYS A 17 -7.61 3.99 4.46
N MET A 18 -6.78 4.64 3.67
CA MET A 18 -7.14 5.31 2.44
C MET A 18 -6.67 4.46 1.25
N ILE A 19 -7.51 4.34 0.22
CA ILE A 19 -7.16 3.64 -1.01
C ILE A 19 -6.99 4.67 -2.12
N ILE A 20 -5.88 4.59 -2.86
CA ILE A 20 -5.63 5.40 -4.05
C ILE A 20 -5.44 4.45 -5.24
N THR A 21 -6.30 4.57 -6.24
CA THR A 21 -6.11 3.92 -7.52
C THR A 21 -5.52 4.91 -8.51
N VAL A 22 -4.34 4.60 -9.03
CA VAL A 22 -3.69 5.41 -10.07
C VAL A 22 -4.06 4.87 -11.42
N SER A 23 -4.85 5.63 -12.18
CA SER A 23 -5.30 5.27 -13.51
C SER A 23 -5.78 6.49 -14.31
N ASP A 24 -5.43 6.52 -15.60
CA ASP A 24 -5.93 7.56 -16.52
C ASP A 24 -7.31 7.26 -17.08
N THR A 25 -7.80 6.03 -16.94
CA THR A 25 -8.98 5.54 -17.66
C THR A 25 -10.08 4.95 -16.78
N ARG A 26 -9.78 4.60 -15.52
CA ARG A 26 -10.76 3.98 -14.63
C ARG A 26 -11.67 5.02 -13.98
N THR A 27 -12.89 4.58 -13.71
CA THR A 27 -13.88 5.27 -12.87
C THR A 27 -14.19 4.41 -11.66
N ALA A 28 -14.98 4.91 -10.72
CA ALA A 28 -15.37 4.14 -9.54
C ALA A 28 -16.09 2.81 -9.91
N GLU A 29 -16.86 2.82 -11.01
CA GLU A 29 -17.60 1.64 -11.50
C GLU A 29 -16.70 0.63 -12.20
N THR A 30 -15.56 1.06 -12.74
CA THR A 30 -14.64 0.21 -13.51
C THR A 30 -13.36 -0.14 -12.78
N ASP A 31 -13.16 0.39 -11.57
CA ASP A 31 -11.98 0.12 -10.75
C ASP A 31 -12.08 -1.21 -9.99
N VAL A 32 -11.71 -2.28 -10.68
CA VAL A 32 -11.69 -3.63 -10.11
C VAL A 32 -10.65 -3.76 -9.00
N SER A 33 -9.49 -3.12 -9.15
CA SER A 33 -8.38 -3.25 -8.18
C SER A 33 -8.66 -2.53 -6.86
N GLY A 34 -9.17 -1.30 -6.91
CA GLY A 34 -9.57 -0.57 -5.70
C GLY A 34 -10.71 -1.27 -4.97
N SER A 35 -11.73 -1.74 -5.71
CA SER A 35 -12.83 -2.53 -5.16
C SER A 35 -12.34 -3.82 -4.49
N LEU A 36 -11.36 -4.50 -5.09
CA LEU A 36 -10.78 -5.70 -4.54
C LEU A 36 -10.02 -5.43 -3.23
N ILE A 37 -9.28 -4.32 -3.13
CA ILE A 37 -8.63 -3.94 -1.87
C ILE A 37 -9.68 -3.71 -0.77
N MET A 38 -10.75 -2.99 -1.06
CA MET A 38 -11.85 -2.75 -0.11
C MET A 38 -12.47 -4.07 0.37
N GLU A 39 -12.76 -4.97 -0.55
CA GLU A 39 -13.32 -6.30 -0.24
C GLU A 39 -12.39 -7.10 0.68
N LEU A 40 -11.11 -7.19 0.35
CA LEU A 40 -10.12 -7.95 1.12
C LEU A 40 -9.94 -7.39 2.54
N LEU A 41 -9.91 -6.07 2.70
CA LEU A 41 -9.85 -5.42 4.02
C LEU A 41 -11.11 -5.70 4.84
N SER A 42 -12.29 -5.63 4.21
CA SER A 42 -13.57 -5.95 4.86
C SER A 42 -13.64 -7.39 5.33
N GLN A 43 -13.21 -8.33 4.49
CA GLN A 43 -13.19 -9.76 4.83
C GLN A 43 -12.21 -10.09 5.97
N ALA A 44 -11.05 -9.44 5.99
CA ALA A 44 -10.04 -9.65 7.03
C ALA A 44 -10.46 -9.11 8.39
N GLY A 45 -11.24 -8.04 8.43
CA GLY A 45 -11.66 -7.36 9.65
C GLY A 45 -10.54 -6.57 10.36
N GLY A 46 -10.93 -5.57 11.14
CA GLY A 46 -9.98 -4.70 11.83
C GLY A 46 -9.27 -3.71 10.91
N PHE A 47 -9.90 -3.36 9.81
CA PHE A 47 -9.50 -2.29 8.89
C PHE A 47 -10.73 -1.49 8.51
N GLU A 48 -10.61 -0.17 8.48
CA GLU A 48 -11.66 0.76 8.11
C GLU A 48 -11.21 1.56 6.88
N VAL A 49 -11.95 1.51 5.79
CA VAL A 49 -11.68 2.34 4.63
C VAL A 49 -12.35 3.69 4.85
N VAL A 50 -11.55 4.71 5.14
CA VAL A 50 -12.03 6.07 5.46
C VAL A 50 -12.05 7.00 4.26
N ASP A 51 -11.26 6.71 3.22
CA ASP A 51 -11.26 7.46 1.97
C ASP A 51 -10.86 6.58 0.79
N TYR A 52 -11.38 6.90 -0.39
CA TYR A 52 -11.05 6.23 -1.65
C TYR A 52 -10.97 7.25 -2.78
N ARG A 53 -9.87 7.25 -3.50
CA ARG A 53 -9.64 8.18 -4.62
C ARG A 53 -9.11 7.45 -5.85
N ILE A 54 -9.52 7.94 -7.01
CA ILE A 54 -8.90 7.63 -8.29
C ILE A 54 -8.16 8.88 -8.76
N VAL A 55 -6.90 8.73 -9.12
CA VAL A 55 -6.05 9.83 -9.55
C VAL A 55 -5.31 9.42 -10.83
N ARG A 56 -5.06 10.39 -11.71
CA ARG A 56 -4.20 10.17 -12.88
C ARG A 56 -2.76 9.90 -12.45
N ASP A 57 -2.01 9.20 -13.30
CA ASP A 57 -0.56 9.00 -13.09
C ASP A 57 0.19 10.32 -13.34
N GLU A 58 0.07 11.21 -12.37
CA GLU A 58 0.73 12.52 -12.33
C GLU A 58 1.49 12.66 -11.03
N TYR A 59 2.79 12.77 -11.11
CA TYR A 59 3.72 12.85 -9.98
C TYR A 59 3.26 13.80 -8.86
N ALA A 60 2.95 15.06 -9.22
CA ALA A 60 2.55 16.08 -8.24
C ALA A 60 1.19 15.78 -7.58
N SER A 61 0.25 15.23 -8.34
CA SER A 61 -1.09 14.88 -7.85
C SER A 61 -1.04 13.72 -6.85
N ILE A 62 -0.23 12.71 -7.14
CA ILE A 62 -0.01 11.56 -6.25
C ILE A 62 0.65 12.01 -4.95
N GLN A 63 1.74 12.79 -5.04
CA GLN A 63 2.42 13.32 -3.85
C GLN A 63 1.52 14.17 -2.98
N ARG A 64 0.69 15.03 -3.58
CA ARG A 64 -0.25 15.87 -2.84
C ARG A 64 -1.23 15.02 -2.03
N LEU A 65 -1.85 14.01 -2.64
CA LEU A 65 -2.79 13.13 -1.94
C LEU A 65 -2.14 12.38 -0.78
N ILE A 66 -0.93 11.87 -0.97
CA ILE A 66 -0.18 11.18 0.09
C ILE A 66 0.13 12.14 1.24
N ARG A 67 0.61 13.36 0.94
CA ARG A 67 0.94 14.37 1.96
C ARG A 67 -0.30 14.87 2.70
N GLU A 68 -1.43 15.07 2.01
CA GLU A 68 -2.71 15.42 2.63
C GLU A 68 -3.17 14.33 3.59
N ALA A 69 -3.13 13.07 3.17
CA ALA A 69 -3.47 11.92 4.03
C ALA A 69 -2.55 11.82 5.25
N ALA A 70 -1.23 11.91 5.04
CA ALA A 70 -0.22 11.78 6.08
C ALA A 70 -0.11 13.02 7.00
N GLY A 71 -0.64 14.15 6.60
CA GLY A 71 -0.66 15.39 7.38
C GLY A 71 -1.88 15.53 8.29
N GLY A 72 -2.85 14.64 8.21
CA GLY A 72 -4.07 14.63 9.02
C GLY A 72 -4.10 13.49 10.04
N ASP A 73 -5.13 13.49 10.89
CA ASP A 73 -5.30 12.50 11.95
C ASP A 73 -6.28 11.38 11.56
N THR A 74 -6.80 11.39 10.33
CA THR A 74 -7.87 10.48 9.91
C THR A 74 -7.34 9.20 9.29
N VAL A 75 -6.22 9.27 8.54
CA VAL A 75 -5.65 8.15 7.78
C VAL A 75 -4.39 7.65 8.47
N GLU A 76 -4.32 6.36 8.71
CA GLU A 76 -3.16 5.68 9.32
C GLU A 76 -2.34 4.91 8.29
N ALA A 77 -2.99 4.44 7.22
CA ALA A 77 -2.32 3.75 6.11
C ALA A 77 -2.89 4.17 4.76
N VAL A 78 -2.03 4.35 3.78
CA VAL A 78 -2.40 4.61 2.38
C VAL A 78 -2.01 3.41 1.52
N LEU A 79 -2.99 2.83 0.85
CA LEU A 79 -2.83 1.69 -0.04
C LEU A 79 -3.01 2.16 -1.48
N ILE A 80 -1.93 2.16 -2.24
CA ILE A 80 -1.88 2.68 -3.61
C ILE A 80 -1.76 1.50 -4.57
N ASN A 81 -2.58 1.50 -5.62
CA ASN A 81 -2.48 0.51 -6.69
C ASN A 81 -2.44 1.18 -8.06
N GLY A 82 -1.66 0.61 -8.97
CA GLY A 82 -1.48 1.12 -10.34
C GLY A 82 -0.24 2.02 -10.51
N GLY A 83 0.04 2.39 -11.76
CA GLY A 83 1.11 3.31 -12.12
C GLY A 83 2.55 2.84 -11.85
N THR A 84 2.77 1.56 -11.60
CA THR A 84 4.10 1.01 -11.27
C THR A 84 4.93 0.57 -12.48
N GLY A 85 4.47 0.87 -13.71
CA GLY A 85 5.15 0.54 -14.96
C GLY A 85 6.51 1.25 -15.13
N ILE A 86 7.23 0.89 -16.18
CA ILE A 86 8.57 1.41 -16.50
C ILE A 86 8.57 2.38 -17.69
N ALA A 87 7.38 2.70 -18.22
CA ALA A 87 7.29 3.69 -19.28
C ALA A 87 7.63 5.10 -18.77
N LYS A 88 8.07 5.98 -19.64
CA LYS A 88 8.45 7.35 -19.26
C LYS A 88 7.33 8.12 -18.53
N ARG A 89 6.07 7.80 -18.84
CA ARG A 89 4.89 8.44 -18.23
C ARG A 89 4.50 7.83 -16.87
N ASP A 90 4.98 6.64 -16.54
CA ASP A 90 4.68 5.98 -15.26
C ASP A 90 5.50 6.65 -14.15
N THR A 91 4.86 7.43 -13.29
CA THR A 91 5.53 8.25 -12.29
C THR A 91 5.19 7.87 -10.85
N THR A 92 4.27 6.92 -10.67
CA THR A 92 3.76 6.55 -9.33
C THR A 92 4.86 6.07 -8.39
N HIS A 93 5.75 5.19 -8.87
CA HIS A 93 6.85 4.68 -8.02
C HIS A 93 7.75 5.82 -7.50
N GLU A 94 8.15 6.72 -8.39
CA GLU A 94 8.98 7.87 -8.05
C GLU A 94 8.24 8.82 -7.12
N ALA A 95 6.96 9.11 -7.40
CA ALA A 95 6.14 9.99 -6.59
C ALA A 95 5.97 9.46 -5.16
N VAL A 96 5.75 8.16 -5.01
CA VAL A 96 5.64 7.51 -3.70
C VAL A 96 6.99 7.53 -2.98
N ARG A 97 8.05 7.03 -3.62
CA ARG A 97 9.37 6.94 -2.99
C ARG A 97 9.85 8.29 -2.47
N ASP A 98 9.64 9.36 -3.25
CA ASP A 98 10.16 10.68 -2.93
C ASP A 98 9.40 11.41 -1.80
N VAL A 99 8.27 10.87 -1.32
CA VAL A 99 7.56 11.37 -0.12
C VAL A 99 7.84 10.55 1.13
N LEU A 100 8.51 9.42 1.02
CA LEU A 100 8.79 8.57 2.18
C LEU A 100 9.89 9.16 3.05
N ASP A 101 9.63 9.25 4.35
CA ASP A 101 10.65 9.56 5.36
C ASP A 101 11.56 8.36 5.62
N LYS A 102 10.97 7.16 5.57
CA LYS A 102 11.66 5.87 5.70
C LYS A 102 11.06 4.87 4.71
N GLU A 103 11.92 4.23 3.93
CA GLU A 103 11.53 3.14 3.05
C GLU A 103 11.55 1.80 3.79
N MET A 104 10.60 0.92 3.46
CA MET A 104 10.60 -0.49 3.86
C MET A 104 10.93 -1.36 2.64
N PRO A 105 12.20 -1.52 2.27
CA PRO A 105 12.60 -2.21 1.04
C PRO A 105 12.18 -3.67 1.03
N GLY A 106 12.08 -4.30 2.19
CA GLY A 106 11.61 -5.68 2.33
C GLY A 106 10.22 -5.94 1.73
N PHE A 107 9.34 -4.95 1.69
CA PHE A 107 8.05 -5.09 1.02
C PHE A 107 8.20 -5.42 -0.46
N GLY A 108 8.94 -4.60 -1.19
CA GLY A 108 9.18 -4.82 -2.62
C GLY A 108 9.98 -6.10 -2.91
N GLU A 109 10.94 -6.44 -2.04
CA GLU A 109 11.74 -7.66 -2.15
C GLU A 109 10.86 -8.91 -2.02
N ILE A 110 10.06 -9.01 -0.96
CA ILE A 110 9.16 -10.14 -0.71
C ILE A 110 8.07 -10.19 -1.78
N PHE A 111 7.47 -9.05 -2.15
CA PHE A 111 6.45 -8.99 -3.18
C PHE A 111 6.98 -9.53 -4.51
N ARG A 112 8.14 -9.09 -4.97
CA ARG A 112 8.75 -9.59 -6.22
C ARG A 112 9.10 -11.06 -6.14
N TYR A 113 9.61 -11.54 -5.02
CA TYR A 113 9.89 -12.96 -4.83
C TYR A 113 8.62 -13.80 -4.94
N LEU A 114 7.56 -13.44 -4.22
CA LEU A 114 6.28 -14.14 -4.28
C LEU A 114 5.65 -14.07 -5.67
N SER A 115 5.72 -12.91 -6.32
CA SER A 115 5.25 -12.72 -7.68
C SER A 115 6.00 -13.61 -8.68
N PHE A 116 7.30 -13.78 -8.50
CA PHE A 116 8.12 -14.70 -9.31
C PHE A 116 7.73 -16.16 -9.11
N VAL A 117 7.58 -16.60 -7.86
CA VAL A 117 7.36 -18.04 -7.58
C VAL A 117 5.90 -18.48 -7.68
N GLU A 118 4.93 -17.57 -7.47
CA GLU A 118 3.52 -17.93 -7.31
C GLU A 118 2.60 -17.38 -8.42
N ASP A 119 3.03 -16.39 -9.23
CA ASP A 119 2.13 -15.70 -10.16
C ASP A 119 2.70 -15.58 -11.58
N ILE A 120 3.60 -14.61 -11.83
CA ILE A 120 3.99 -14.19 -13.18
C ILE A 120 5.41 -14.60 -13.58
N GLY A 121 6.13 -15.34 -12.76
CA GLY A 121 7.50 -15.79 -13.07
C GLY A 121 8.45 -14.61 -13.28
N ALA A 122 9.34 -14.72 -14.27
CA ALA A 122 10.39 -13.74 -14.54
C ALA A 122 9.86 -12.30 -14.82
N ALA A 123 8.61 -12.13 -15.21
CA ALA A 123 8.00 -10.82 -15.40
C ALA A 123 7.95 -9.99 -14.09
N ALA A 124 8.11 -10.63 -12.94
CA ALA A 124 8.21 -9.95 -11.64
C ALA A 124 9.35 -8.91 -11.56
N ILE A 125 10.38 -9.01 -12.41
CA ILE A 125 11.45 -7.99 -12.49
C ILE A 125 10.93 -6.60 -12.89
N LEU A 126 9.77 -6.52 -13.54
CA LEU A 126 9.16 -5.26 -13.98
C LEU A 126 8.33 -4.60 -12.86
N SER A 127 8.10 -5.29 -11.74
CA SER A 127 7.33 -4.74 -10.63
C SER A 127 8.15 -3.75 -9.81
N ARG A 128 7.61 -2.54 -9.64
CA ARG A 128 8.23 -1.50 -8.83
C ARG A 128 7.45 -1.22 -7.55
N ALA A 129 6.92 -2.26 -6.93
CA ALA A 129 6.26 -2.16 -5.63
C ALA A 129 7.20 -1.55 -4.59
N VAL A 130 6.69 -0.63 -3.79
CA VAL A 130 7.44 0.11 -2.77
C VAL A 130 6.55 0.38 -1.55
N ALA A 131 7.14 0.39 -0.36
CA ALA A 131 6.45 0.77 0.86
C ALA A 131 7.38 1.54 1.80
N GLY A 132 6.77 2.28 2.72
CA GLY A 132 7.50 3.04 3.72
C GLY A 132 6.58 3.83 4.62
N VAL A 133 7.12 4.85 5.25
CA VAL A 133 6.43 5.73 6.19
C VAL A 133 6.56 7.17 5.72
N CYS A 134 5.46 7.92 5.79
CA CYS A 134 5.42 9.36 5.58
C CYS A 134 4.65 9.98 6.76
N ASN A 135 5.27 10.81 7.59
CA ASN A 135 4.69 11.40 8.82
C ASN A 135 3.94 10.33 9.61
N ASP A 136 4.34 9.40 10.20
CA ASP A 136 3.62 8.36 10.99
C ASP A 136 2.49 7.62 10.26
N THR A 137 2.35 7.78 8.93
CA THR A 137 1.40 7.07 8.08
C THR A 137 2.12 6.00 7.27
N ALA A 138 1.63 4.76 7.30
CA ALA A 138 2.15 3.69 6.47
C ALA A 138 1.72 3.85 5.01
N ILE A 139 2.65 3.73 4.08
CA ILE A 139 2.40 3.85 2.65
C ILE A 139 2.78 2.54 1.96
N PHE A 140 1.85 1.96 1.20
CA PHE A 140 2.10 0.77 0.38
C PHE A 140 1.66 1.03 -1.05
N SER A 141 2.55 0.81 -2.01
CA SER A 141 2.27 0.95 -3.44
C SER A 141 2.54 -0.36 -4.16
N MET A 142 1.54 -0.85 -4.89
CA MET A 142 1.55 -2.14 -5.56
C MET A 142 1.05 -2.02 -7.00
N PRO A 143 1.38 -2.97 -7.90
CA PRO A 143 0.82 -2.99 -9.24
C PRO A 143 -0.70 -3.13 -9.24
N GLY A 144 -1.36 -2.55 -10.25
CA GLY A 144 -2.82 -2.47 -10.34
C GLY A 144 -3.51 -3.71 -10.93
N SER A 145 -2.81 -4.78 -11.25
CA SER A 145 -3.46 -6.02 -11.69
C SER A 145 -4.12 -6.74 -10.51
N SER A 146 -5.24 -7.42 -10.76
CA SER A 146 -5.96 -8.15 -9.69
C SER A 146 -5.10 -9.24 -9.05
N GLY A 147 -4.24 -9.91 -9.80
CA GLY A 147 -3.28 -10.89 -9.28
C GLY A 147 -2.28 -10.26 -8.33
N ALA A 148 -1.67 -9.15 -8.74
CA ALA A 148 -0.72 -8.41 -7.91
C ALA A 148 -1.36 -7.87 -6.62
N VAL A 149 -2.57 -7.32 -6.72
CA VAL A 149 -3.33 -6.83 -5.56
C VAL A 149 -3.64 -7.96 -4.59
N LYS A 150 -4.15 -9.10 -5.06
CA LYS A 150 -4.41 -10.28 -4.21
C LYS A 150 -3.15 -10.76 -3.51
N LEU A 151 -2.06 -10.85 -4.25
CA LEU A 151 -0.77 -11.31 -3.72
C LEU A 151 -0.27 -10.36 -2.63
N ALA A 152 -0.17 -9.06 -2.92
CA ALA A 152 0.31 -8.06 -1.97
C ALA A 152 -0.57 -7.99 -0.71
N MET A 153 -1.88 -7.91 -0.89
CA MET A 153 -2.82 -7.75 0.23
C MET A 153 -2.87 -8.99 1.12
N ASN A 154 -3.05 -10.18 0.54
CA ASN A 154 -3.24 -11.40 1.34
C ASN A 154 -1.95 -11.93 1.96
N ARG A 155 -0.81 -11.78 1.27
CA ARG A 155 0.44 -12.37 1.70
C ARG A 155 1.31 -11.45 2.55
N ILE A 156 1.13 -10.12 2.44
CA ILE A 156 2.01 -9.15 3.08
C ILE A 156 1.22 -8.09 3.86
N VAL A 157 0.37 -7.30 3.19
CA VAL A 157 -0.23 -6.11 3.80
C VAL A 157 -1.17 -6.48 4.93
N ILE A 158 -2.19 -7.29 4.67
CA ILE A 158 -3.18 -7.68 5.71
C ILE A 158 -2.52 -8.37 6.91
N PRO A 159 -1.61 -9.35 6.73
CA PRO A 159 -0.92 -9.97 7.85
C PRO A 159 -0.07 -9.03 8.70
N GLU A 160 0.56 -8.01 8.10
CA GLU A 160 1.57 -7.21 8.77
C GLU A 160 1.18 -5.74 9.04
N LEU A 161 0.14 -5.19 8.41
CA LEU A 161 -0.16 -3.76 8.50
C LEU A 161 -0.37 -3.29 9.95
N LYS A 162 -1.07 -4.06 10.77
CA LYS A 162 -1.26 -3.72 12.18
C LYS A 162 0.05 -3.72 12.97
N HIS A 163 0.94 -4.66 12.66
CA HIS A 163 2.29 -4.71 13.25
C HIS A 163 3.14 -3.50 12.78
N VAL A 164 3.06 -3.15 11.51
CA VAL A 164 3.73 -1.94 10.97
C VAL A 164 3.25 -0.70 11.72
N MET A 165 1.95 -0.54 11.95
CA MET A 165 1.40 0.60 12.70
C MET A 165 1.89 0.63 14.15
N ARG A 166 1.96 -0.52 14.80
CA ARG A 166 2.55 -0.61 16.13
C ARG A 166 4.01 -0.14 16.16
N GLU A 167 4.81 -0.54 15.17
CA GLU A 167 6.21 -0.11 15.07
C GLU A 167 6.35 1.39 14.77
N ILE A 168 5.45 1.96 13.98
CA ILE A 168 5.42 3.41 13.72
C ILE A 168 5.12 4.17 15.02
N TYR A 169 4.16 3.69 15.82
CA TYR A 169 3.67 4.40 17.00
C TYR A 169 4.43 4.12 18.29
N LYS A 170 5.38 3.19 18.30
CA LYS A 170 6.06 2.76 19.53
C LYS A 170 6.78 3.88 20.30
N ASP A 171 7.22 4.92 19.60
CA ASP A 171 7.92 6.06 20.20
C ASP A 171 6.99 7.27 20.42
N LEU A 172 5.70 7.17 20.06
CA LEU A 172 4.68 8.21 20.23
C LEU A 172 3.85 8.01 21.51
N THR A 173 4.02 6.90 22.18
CA THR A 173 3.41 6.51 23.47
C THR A 173 4.49 6.41 24.51
#